data_1184589d46bc8073059b962554322f93
#
_entry.id   1184589d46bc8073059b962554322f93
#
_cell.length_a   1.000
_cell.length_b   1.000
_cell.length_c   1.000
_cell.angle_alpha   90.00
_cell.angle_beta   90.00
_cell.angle_gamma   90.00
#
_symmetry.space_group_name_H-M   'P 1'
#
loop_
_entity.id
_entity.type
_entity.pdbx_description
1 polymer ?
#
loop_
_entity_poly.entity_id
_entity_poly.type
_entity_poly.pdbx_seq_one_letter_code
_entity_poly.pdbx_strand_id
1 'polypeptide(L)'
;MKLGAIFKRGANLLKLGVAARKLRKSTTEDQRHWAQHYLVELLGQSRGLPTKIGQFMTMDSDDQALRESLNNSLEPMSFEEVEELISQAYGKSTVFKKLEKSCKTASLGQVHFGKLKDGTEVAVKVQYPGIANTVEAEMDLMGWLPKVGPVAKWGFKMDGYRDAFWHNFSEELDYRIEAKHQENYRQKIPPLERIVVPEVISDLTQPTV
;
A
#
# COMPACT_ATOMS: atom_id res chain seq x y z
N MET A 1 10.45 -16.88 -3.34
CA MET A 1 10.74 -15.41 -3.40
C MET A 1 12.08 -15.20 -4.11
N LYS A 2 12.10 -14.52 -5.26
CA LYS A 2 13.33 -14.35 -6.06
C LYS A 2 14.32 -13.46 -5.30
N LEU A 3 15.56 -13.90 -5.14
CA LEU A 3 16.68 -13.21 -4.45
C LEU A 3 16.81 -11.74 -4.88
N GLY A 4 16.53 -11.45 -6.15
CA GLY A 4 16.54 -10.10 -6.72
C GLY A 4 15.53 -9.11 -6.13
N ALA A 5 14.36 -9.58 -5.69
CA ALA A 5 13.35 -8.71 -5.07
C ALA A 5 13.78 -8.27 -3.65
N ILE A 6 14.43 -9.15 -2.89
CA ILE A 6 15.00 -8.85 -1.57
C ILE A 6 16.14 -7.84 -1.70
N PHE A 7 17.00 -7.99 -2.71
CA PHE A 7 18.13 -7.09 -2.97
C PHE A 7 17.66 -5.69 -3.37
N LYS A 8 16.66 -5.59 -4.28
CA LYS A 8 16.07 -4.32 -4.72
C LYS A 8 15.42 -3.59 -3.53
N ARG A 9 14.77 -4.34 -2.64
CA ARG A 9 14.13 -3.81 -1.43
C ARG A 9 15.14 -3.30 -0.40
N GLY A 10 16.22 -4.06 -0.14
CA GLY A 10 17.32 -3.61 0.74
C GLY A 10 18.03 -2.36 0.23
N ALA A 11 18.25 -2.25 -1.07
CA ALA A 11 18.83 -1.05 -1.69
C ALA A 11 17.93 0.19 -1.52
N ASN A 12 16.60 0.02 -1.63
CA ASN A 12 15.66 1.13 -1.41
C ASN A 12 15.65 1.58 0.06
N LEU A 13 15.74 0.67 1.02
CA LEU A 13 15.82 1.00 2.44
C LEU A 13 17.06 1.85 2.77
N LEU A 14 18.22 1.53 2.16
CA LEU A 14 19.43 2.35 2.31
C LEU A 14 19.26 3.75 1.72
N LYS A 15 18.62 3.87 0.54
CA LYS A 15 18.32 5.16 -0.08
C LYS A 15 17.37 5.99 0.77
N LEU A 16 16.35 5.36 1.40
CA LEU A 16 15.44 6.03 2.33
C LEU A 16 16.19 6.62 3.52
N GLY A 17 17.14 5.89 4.12
CA GLY A 17 17.97 6.39 5.20
C GLY A 17 18.80 7.62 4.78
N VAL A 18 19.37 7.61 3.58
CA VAL A 18 20.12 8.74 3.02
C VAL A 18 19.19 9.94 2.76
N ALA A 19 18.02 9.73 2.18
CA ALA A 19 17.03 10.77 1.91
C ALA A 19 16.53 11.43 3.20
N ALA A 20 16.19 10.63 4.21
CA ALA A 20 15.80 11.11 5.53
C ALA A 20 16.91 11.95 6.20
N ARG A 21 18.18 11.53 6.06
CA ARG A 21 19.33 12.29 6.57
C ARG A 21 19.50 13.62 5.83
N LYS A 22 19.32 13.64 4.49
CA LYS A 22 19.35 14.88 3.71
C LYS A 22 18.27 15.85 4.16
N LEU A 23 17.03 15.38 4.35
CA LEU A 23 15.92 16.21 4.82
C LEU A 23 16.22 16.82 6.20
N ARG A 24 16.78 16.04 7.14
CA ARG A 24 17.18 16.55 8.46
C ARG A 24 18.30 17.60 8.40
N LYS A 25 19.17 17.52 7.39
CA LYS A 25 20.31 18.45 7.22
C LYS A 25 19.98 19.65 6.34
N SER A 26 18.81 19.73 5.75
CA SER A 26 18.38 20.83 4.91
C SER A 26 18.30 22.13 5.71
N THR A 27 18.98 23.16 5.26
CA THR A 27 19.05 24.49 5.91
C THR A 27 18.22 25.53 5.19
N THR A 28 17.97 25.35 3.89
CA THR A 28 17.12 26.22 3.09
C THR A 28 15.78 25.58 2.77
N GLU A 29 14.78 26.41 2.44
CA GLU A 29 13.44 25.94 2.09
C GLU A 29 13.46 25.10 0.81
N ASP A 30 14.19 25.50 -0.21
CA ASP A 30 14.35 24.76 -1.47
C ASP A 30 15.00 23.40 -1.26
N GLN A 31 16.05 23.32 -0.43
CA GLN A 31 16.69 22.05 -0.08
C GLN A 31 15.72 21.11 0.66
N ARG A 32 14.91 21.67 1.55
CA ARG A 32 13.91 20.94 2.32
C ARG A 32 12.82 20.39 1.42
N HIS A 33 12.28 21.24 0.54
CA HIS A 33 11.26 20.87 -0.43
C HIS A 33 11.78 19.75 -1.36
N TRP A 34 12.95 19.92 -1.95
CA TRP A 34 13.55 18.88 -2.79
C TRP A 34 13.78 17.56 -2.04
N ALA A 35 14.33 17.62 -0.83
CA ALA A 35 14.60 16.42 -0.05
C ALA A 35 13.31 15.70 0.41
N GLN A 36 12.24 16.46 0.65
CA GLN A 36 10.93 15.91 0.98
C GLN A 36 10.31 15.18 -0.22
N HIS A 37 10.31 15.79 -1.40
CA HIS A 37 9.84 15.15 -2.63
C HIS A 37 10.62 13.86 -2.93
N TYR A 38 11.95 13.91 -2.85
CA TYR A 38 12.79 12.74 -3.07
C TYR A 38 12.52 11.61 -2.06
N LEU A 39 12.31 11.95 -0.78
CA LEU A 39 11.96 10.96 0.24
C LEU A 39 10.60 10.32 -0.05
N VAL A 40 9.59 11.12 -0.39
CA VAL A 40 8.23 10.63 -0.68
C VAL A 40 8.21 9.74 -1.92
N GLU A 41 8.94 10.11 -2.97
CA GLU A 41 9.10 9.27 -4.16
C GLU A 41 9.71 7.90 -3.82
N LEU A 42 10.79 7.87 -3.04
CA LEU A 42 11.41 6.62 -2.58
C LEU A 42 10.46 5.77 -1.71
N LEU A 43 9.66 6.41 -0.85
CA LEU A 43 8.64 5.73 -0.06
C LEU A 43 7.58 5.09 -0.98
N GLY A 44 7.13 5.81 -2.02
CA GLY A 44 6.21 5.28 -3.02
C GLY A 44 6.78 4.05 -3.76
N GLN A 45 8.04 4.10 -4.17
CA GLN A 45 8.71 2.99 -4.88
C GLN A 45 8.89 1.73 -4.03
N SER A 46 8.76 1.83 -2.71
CA SER A 46 9.19 0.75 -1.80
C SER A 46 8.10 -0.29 -1.50
N ARG A 47 6.85 -0.07 -1.92
CA ARG A 47 5.69 -0.91 -1.62
C ARG A 47 5.54 -1.24 -0.11
N GLY A 48 4.34 -1.54 0.35
CA GLY A 48 4.12 -1.94 1.73
C GLY A 48 4.13 -0.79 2.74
N LEU A 49 4.73 -1.03 3.89
CA LEU A 49 4.78 -0.07 4.98
C LEU A 49 5.42 1.28 4.60
N PRO A 50 6.55 1.35 3.86
CA PRO A 50 7.11 2.63 3.42
C PRO A 50 6.12 3.47 2.62
N THR A 51 5.35 2.88 1.70
CA THR A 51 4.31 3.60 0.95
C THR A 51 3.20 4.12 1.86
N LYS A 52 2.75 3.33 2.85
CA LYS A 52 1.77 3.76 3.85
C LYS A 52 2.28 4.94 4.67
N ILE A 53 3.55 4.92 5.07
CA ILE A 53 4.20 6.04 5.74
C ILE A 53 4.19 7.28 4.85
N GLY A 54 4.52 7.13 3.57
CA GLY A 54 4.45 8.21 2.59
C GLY A 54 3.04 8.80 2.47
N GLN A 55 2.01 7.97 2.40
CA GLN A 55 0.61 8.40 2.39
C GLN A 55 0.27 9.21 3.65
N PHE A 56 0.66 8.72 4.82
CA PHE A 56 0.45 9.42 6.09
C PHE A 56 1.20 10.76 6.14
N MET A 57 2.45 10.81 5.67
CA MET A 57 3.25 12.04 5.62
C MET A 57 2.66 13.10 4.69
N THR A 58 1.95 12.70 3.65
CA THR A 58 1.36 13.61 2.64
C THR A 58 -0.11 13.91 2.86
N MET A 59 -0.76 13.31 3.88
CA MET A 59 -2.21 13.38 4.09
C MET A 59 -2.72 14.81 4.27
N ASP A 60 -2.00 15.66 5.03
CA ASP A 60 -2.33 17.07 5.26
C ASP A 60 -1.53 18.04 4.35
N SER A 61 -0.86 17.53 3.33
CA SER A 61 -0.08 18.38 2.44
C SER A 61 -0.98 19.05 1.42
N ASP A 62 -0.87 20.37 1.27
CA ASP A 62 -1.48 21.11 0.16
C ASP A 62 -0.74 20.88 -1.17
N ASP A 63 0.44 20.27 -1.13
CA ASP A 63 1.24 19.93 -2.29
C ASP A 63 0.65 18.71 -3.02
N GLN A 64 -0.17 18.97 -4.03
CA GLN A 64 -0.78 17.94 -4.86
C GLN A 64 0.28 17.13 -5.62
N ALA A 65 1.36 17.77 -6.09
CA ALA A 65 2.43 17.10 -6.83
C ALA A 65 3.15 16.05 -5.96
N LEU A 66 3.30 16.33 -4.66
CA LEU A 66 3.88 15.40 -3.70
C LEU A 66 3.01 14.14 -3.54
N ARG A 67 1.69 14.29 -3.44
CA ARG A 67 0.74 13.17 -3.35
C ARG A 67 0.69 12.35 -4.64
N GLU A 68 0.68 13.02 -5.78
CA GLU A 68 0.70 12.37 -7.10
C GLU A 68 2.01 11.60 -7.33
N SER A 69 3.15 12.17 -6.94
CA SER A 69 4.45 11.49 -7.00
C SER A 69 4.44 10.19 -6.21
N LEU A 70 3.90 10.19 -5.00
CA LEU A 70 3.79 8.97 -4.19
C LEU A 70 2.97 7.87 -4.88
N ASN A 71 1.80 8.25 -5.40
CA ASN A 71 0.87 7.29 -6.02
C ASN A 71 1.38 6.75 -7.36
N ASN A 72 2.07 7.59 -8.13
CA ASN A 72 2.61 7.24 -9.45
C ASN A 72 3.94 6.49 -9.39
N SER A 73 4.60 6.48 -8.23
CA SER A 73 5.89 5.80 -8.05
C SER A 73 5.78 4.28 -7.85
N LEU A 74 4.57 3.75 -7.64
CA LEU A 74 4.32 2.33 -7.45
C LEU A 74 4.36 1.58 -8.79
N GLU A 75 5.39 0.75 -8.98
CA GLU A 75 5.43 -0.20 -10.09
C GLU A 75 4.52 -1.41 -9.79
N PRO A 76 3.62 -1.80 -10.70
CA PRO A 76 2.85 -3.03 -10.54
C PRO A 76 3.78 -4.26 -10.57
N MET A 77 3.35 -5.37 -9.97
CA MET A 77 3.96 -6.67 -10.22
C MET A 77 3.57 -7.16 -11.62
N SER A 78 4.37 -8.06 -12.17
CA SER A 78 4.09 -8.64 -13.49
C SER A 78 2.78 -9.44 -13.47
N PHE A 79 2.14 -9.58 -14.64
CA PHE A 79 0.88 -10.31 -14.71
C PHE A 79 1.09 -11.81 -14.44
N GLU A 80 2.25 -12.34 -14.78
CA GLU A 80 2.66 -13.72 -14.49
C GLU A 80 2.74 -13.97 -12.97
N GLU A 81 3.25 -13.00 -12.20
CA GLU A 81 3.24 -13.08 -10.72
C GLU A 81 1.81 -13.04 -10.15
N VAL A 82 0.92 -12.25 -10.76
CA VAL A 82 -0.50 -12.20 -10.38
C VAL A 82 -1.18 -13.55 -10.63
N GLU A 83 -0.97 -14.15 -11.79
CA GLU A 83 -1.52 -15.47 -12.13
C GLU A 83 -1.02 -16.57 -11.18
N GLU A 84 0.27 -16.51 -10.81
CA GLU A 84 0.85 -17.42 -9.83
C GLU A 84 0.18 -17.30 -8.45
N LEU A 85 -0.01 -16.08 -7.94
CA LEU A 85 -0.67 -15.81 -6.66
C LEU A 85 -2.13 -16.25 -6.66
N ILE A 86 -2.86 -15.99 -7.73
CA ILE A 86 -4.24 -16.46 -7.92
C ILE A 86 -4.30 -17.99 -7.95
N SER A 87 -3.35 -18.62 -8.65
CA SER A 87 -3.26 -20.09 -8.68
C SER A 87 -2.93 -20.68 -7.30
N GLN A 88 -2.13 -20.01 -6.50
CA GLN A 88 -1.87 -20.40 -5.11
C GLN A 88 -3.11 -20.25 -4.22
N ALA A 89 -3.88 -19.18 -4.41
CA ALA A 89 -5.07 -18.89 -3.61
C ALA A 89 -6.25 -19.84 -3.92
N TYR A 90 -6.48 -20.16 -5.20
CA TYR A 90 -7.67 -20.91 -5.65
C TYR A 90 -7.36 -22.28 -6.25
N GLY A 91 -6.09 -22.66 -6.32
CA GLY A 91 -5.64 -23.88 -7.01
C GLY A 91 -5.57 -23.69 -8.53
N LYS A 92 -5.34 -24.82 -9.25
CA LYS A 92 -5.15 -24.80 -10.71
C LYS A 92 -6.41 -24.47 -11.51
N SER A 93 -7.60 -24.64 -10.92
CA SER A 93 -8.85 -24.25 -11.59
C SER A 93 -9.13 -22.78 -11.30
N THR A 94 -8.78 -21.92 -12.24
CA THR A 94 -9.12 -20.50 -12.15
C THR A 94 -10.63 -20.31 -12.00
N VAL A 95 -11.04 -19.48 -11.06
CA VAL A 95 -12.44 -19.05 -10.85
C VAL A 95 -12.84 -18.00 -11.87
N PHE A 96 -11.85 -17.35 -12.49
CA PHE A 96 -12.06 -16.29 -13.47
C PHE A 96 -12.22 -16.84 -14.89
N LYS A 97 -13.20 -16.32 -15.64
CA LYS A 97 -13.30 -16.46 -17.09
C LYS A 97 -12.30 -15.56 -17.81
N LYS A 98 -12.06 -14.36 -17.25
CA LYS A 98 -11.11 -13.38 -17.75
C LYS A 98 -10.54 -12.59 -16.56
N LEU A 99 -9.25 -12.29 -16.61
CA LEU A 99 -8.60 -11.31 -15.77
C LEU A 99 -7.82 -10.36 -16.68
N GLU A 100 -7.99 -9.05 -16.47
CA GLU A 100 -7.31 -8.06 -17.30
C GLU A 100 -5.89 -7.82 -16.83
N LYS A 101 -4.95 -7.63 -17.76
CA LYS A 101 -3.55 -7.31 -17.45
C LYS A 101 -3.38 -5.91 -16.87
N SER A 102 -4.23 -4.97 -17.34
CA SER A 102 -4.26 -3.62 -16.77
C SER A 102 -4.66 -3.65 -15.29
N CYS A 103 -4.02 -2.83 -14.48
CA CYS A 103 -4.29 -2.77 -13.05
C CYS A 103 -4.17 -1.35 -12.50
N LYS A 104 -4.68 -1.18 -11.30
CA LYS A 104 -4.42 -0.02 -10.43
C LYS A 104 -3.56 -0.48 -9.27
N THR A 105 -2.44 0.19 -9.05
CA THR A 105 -1.55 -0.08 -7.92
C THR A 105 -2.11 0.48 -6.61
N ALA A 106 -1.87 -0.21 -5.52
CA ALA A 106 -2.14 0.22 -4.15
C ALA A 106 -0.91 -0.02 -3.28
N SER A 107 -0.89 0.48 -2.05
CA SER A 107 0.27 0.36 -1.15
C SER A 107 0.66 -1.09 -0.86
N LEU A 108 -0.31 -1.98 -0.71
CA LEU A 108 -0.09 -3.38 -0.34
C LEU A 108 -0.34 -4.38 -1.45
N GLY A 109 -0.82 -3.93 -2.62
CA GLY A 109 -1.18 -4.81 -3.71
C GLY A 109 -1.58 -4.05 -4.97
N GLN A 110 -2.27 -4.73 -5.85
CA GLN A 110 -2.84 -4.14 -7.06
C GLN A 110 -4.23 -4.72 -7.34
N VAL A 111 -5.04 -3.97 -8.06
CA VAL A 111 -6.43 -4.33 -8.37
C VAL A 111 -6.58 -4.49 -9.88
N HIS A 112 -7.10 -5.63 -10.28
CA HIS A 112 -7.41 -5.95 -11.66
C HIS A 112 -8.92 -6.01 -11.87
N PHE A 113 -9.36 -5.68 -13.09
CA PHE A 113 -10.71 -6.01 -13.51
C PHE A 113 -10.78 -7.48 -13.92
N GLY A 114 -11.78 -8.19 -13.40
CA GLY A 114 -12.01 -9.61 -13.68
C GLY A 114 -13.45 -9.90 -14.06
N LYS A 115 -13.65 -11.06 -14.68
CA LYS A 115 -14.97 -11.63 -14.95
C LYS A 115 -14.99 -13.07 -14.49
N LEU A 116 -15.94 -13.43 -13.64
CA LEU A 116 -16.14 -14.78 -13.16
C LEU A 116 -16.72 -15.68 -14.27
N LYS A 117 -16.74 -17.00 -14.03
CA LYS A 117 -17.26 -17.98 -15.01
C LYS A 117 -18.76 -17.81 -15.30
N ASP A 118 -19.52 -17.34 -14.32
CA ASP A 118 -20.94 -17.01 -14.45
C ASP A 118 -21.22 -15.69 -15.19
N GLY A 119 -20.16 -14.92 -15.47
CA GLY A 119 -20.24 -13.64 -16.14
C GLY A 119 -20.23 -12.42 -15.21
N THR A 120 -20.22 -12.60 -13.89
CA THR A 120 -20.16 -11.51 -12.92
C THR A 120 -18.85 -10.73 -13.09
N GLU A 121 -18.93 -9.40 -13.14
CA GLU A 121 -17.78 -8.49 -13.20
C GLU A 121 -17.32 -8.18 -11.80
N VAL A 122 -16.00 -8.27 -11.57
CA VAL A 122 -15.38 -8.12 -10.24
C VAL A 122 -14.11 -7.30 -10.30
N ALA A 123 -13.82 -6.60 -9.19
CA ALA A 123 -12.51 -6.06 -8.90
C ALA A 123 -11.72 -7.09 -8.08
N VAL A 124 -10.57 -7.52 -8.59
CA VAL A 124 -9.72 -8.53 -7.96
C VAL A 124 -8.50 -7.85 -7.38
N LYS A 125 -8.44 -7.74 -6.07
CA LYS A 125 -7.30 -7.18 -5.34
C LYS A 125 -6.33 -8.30 -5.01
N VAL A 126 -5.06 -8.13 -5.41
CA VAL A 126 -4.01 -9.13 -5.19
C VAL A 126 -2.87 -8.49 -4.40
N GLN A 127 -2.50 -9.08 -3.29
CA GLN A 127 -1.46 -8.57 -2.39
C GLN A 127 -0.06 -8.81 -2.98
N TYR A 128 0.84 -7.85 -2.79
CA TYR A 128 2.24 -8.04 -3.16
C TYR A 128 2.90 -9.13 -2.31
N PRO A 129 3.65 -10.06 -2.91
CA PRO A 129 4.22 -11.18 -2.18
C PRO A 129 5.24 -10.73 -1.12
N GLY A 130 5.18 -11.36 0.05
CA GLY A 130 6.17 -11.19 1.12
C GLY A 130 6.07 -9.87 1.90
N ILE A 131 5.02 -9.07 1.71
CA ILE A 131 4.84 -7.82 2.47
C ILE A 131 4.77 -8.11 3.97
N ALA A 132 3.98 -9.08 4.40
CA ALA A 132 3.83 -9.43 5.81
C ALA A 132 5.16 -9.79 6.49
N ASN A 133 6.09 -10.43 5.76
CA ASN A 133 7.38 -10.90 6.31
C ASN A 133 8.42 -9.79 6.51
N THR A 134 8.21 -8.59 6.00
CA THR A 134 9.19 -7.49 6.07
C THR A 134 8.76 -6.36 6.99
N VAL A 135 7.55 -6.44 7.49
CA VAL A 135 6.92 -5.33 8.22
C VAL A 135 7.64 -5.01 9.53
N GLU A 136 8.11 -6.00 10.28
CA GLU A 136 8.87 -5.75 11.52
C GLU A 136 10.15 -4.96 11.24
N ALA A 137 10.91 -5.36 10.23
CA ALA A 137 12.12 -4.64 9.82
C ALA A 137 11.81 -3.22 9.28
N GLU A 138 10.65 -3.06 8.66
CA GLU A 138 10.20 -1.77 8.12
C GLU A 138 9.66 -0.84 9.21
N MET A 139 9.08 -1.38 10.29
CA MET A 139 8.63 -0.60 11.45
C MET A 139 9.77 0.15 12.15
N ASP A 140 10.96 -0.44 12.17
CA ASP A 140 12.12 0.22 12.76
C ASP A 140 12.55 1.48 11.95
N LEU A 141 12.23 1.52 10.66
CA LEU A 141 12.40 2.71 9.82
C LEU A 141 11.55 3.90 10.29
N MET A 142 10.39 3.68 10.90
CA MET A 142 9.54 4.78 11.37
C MET A 142 10.24 5.66 12.41
N GLY A 143 11.10 5.07 13.27
CA GLY A 143 11.91 5.83 14.22
C GLY A 143 13.00 6.70 13.58
N TRP A 144 13.35 6.44 12.32
CA TRP A 144 14.39 7.15 11.56
C TRP A 144 13.86 8.26 10.67
N LEU A 145 12.55 8.24 10.38
CA LEU A 145 11.93 9.25 9.51
C LEU A 145 11.91 10.62 10.21
N PRO A 146 12.19 11.69 9.45
CA PRO A 146 12.04 13.03 9.99
C PRO A 146 10.57 13.30 10.33
N LYS A 147 10.36 14.11 11.36
CA LYS A 147 9.02 14.58 11.72
C LYS A 147 8.53 15.55 10.63
N VAL A 148 7.65 15.07 9.76
CA VAL A 148 7.04 15.84 8.66
C VAL A 148 5.53 15.58 8.64
N GLY A 149 4.78 16.43 7.94
CA GLY A 149 3.34 16.33 7.85
C GLY A 149 2.65 16.38 9.23
N PRO A 150 1.61 15.56 9.48
CA PRO A 150 0.86 15.56 10.74
C PRO A 150 1.74 15.36 11.97
N VAL A 151 2.78 14.53 11.86
CA VAL A 151 3.72 14.25 12.96
C VAL A 151 4.48 15.50 13.39
N ALA A 152 4.92 16.31 12.44
CA ALA A 152 5.60 17.57 12.74
C ALA A 152 4.64 18.61 13.33
N LYS A 153 3.42 18.69 12.76
CA LYS A 153 2.41 19.70 13.10
C LYS A 153 1.83 19.49 14.50
N TRP A 154 1.60 18.26 14.91
CA TRP A 154 0.89 17.94 16.15
C TRP A 154 1.80 17.45 17.27
N GLY A 155 3.11 17.40 17.05
CA GLY A 155 4.07 17.02 18.09
C GLY A 155 3.94 15.56 18.57
N PHE A 156 3.41 14.68 17.73
CA PHE A 156 3.23 13.28 18.09
C PHE A 156 4.56 12.62 18.47
N LYS A 157 4.57 12.01 19.64
CA LYS A 157 5.61 11.03 20.00
C LYS A 157 5.23 9.72 19.29
N MET A 158 6.00 9.32 18.29
CA MET A 158 5.74 8.12 17.48
C MET A 158 5.58 6.85 18.32
N ASP A 159 6.26 6.77 19.49
CA ASP A 159 6.20 5.61 20.38
C ASP A 159 4.78 5.28 20.86
N GLY A 160 3.95 6.30 21.13
CA GLY A 160 2.56 6.11 21.56
C GLY A 160 1.60 5.68 20.45
N TYR A 161 1.99 5.89 19.19
CA TYR A 161 1.16 5.55 18.01
C TYR A 161 1.64 4.30 17.27
N ARG A 162 2.82 3.79 17.62
CA ARG A 162 3.41 2.60 16.97
C ARG A 162 2.46 1.41 17.05
N ASP A 163 1.91 1.13 18.21
CA ASP A 163 1.04 -0.02 18.42
C ASP A 163 -0.30 0.14 17.69
N ALA A 164 -0.90 1.33 17.74
CA ALA A 164 -2.14 1.62 17.02
C ALA A 164 -1.93 1.55 15.49
N PHE A 165 -0.81 2.09 15.01
CA PHE A 165 -0.46 2.02 13.60
C PHE A 165 -0.20 0.57 13.15
N TRP A 166 0.51 -0.21 13.98
CA TRP A 166 0.77 -1.61 13.75
C TRP A 166 -0.53 -2.41 13.69
N HIS A 167 -1.41 -2.17 14.65
CA HIS A 167 -2.71 -2.86 14.69
C HIS A 167 -3.49 -2.61 13.39
N ASN A 168 -3.69 -1.37 13.01
CA ASN A 168 -4.40 -1.00 11.78
C ASN A 168 -3.71 -1.55 10.52
N PHE A 169 -2.38 -1.50 10.47
CA PHE A 169 -1.63 -2.01 9.33
C PHE A 169 -1.71 -3.54 9.23
N SER A 170 -1.67 -4.26 10.36
CA SER A 170 -1.77 -5.71 10.38
C SER A 170 -3.13 -6.21 9.89
N GLU A 171 -4.21 -5.46 10.16
CA GLU A 171 -5.54 -5.76 9.62
C GLU A 171 -5.58 -5.66 8.08
N GLU A 172 -4.84 -4.72 7.50
CA GLU A 172 -4.74 -4.57 6.04
C GLU A 172 -3.94 -5.71 5.36
N LEU A 173 -3.19 -6.50 6.13
CA LEU A 173 -2.44 -7.65 5.62
C LEU A 173 -3.30 -8.90 5.41
N ASP A 174 -4.52 -8.92 5.92
CA ASP A 174 -5.48 -10.00 5.69
C ASP A 174 -6.75 -9.44 5.04
N TYR A 175 -6.90 -9.67 3.74
CA TYR A 175 -8.04 -9.16 2.97
C TYR A 175 -9.40 -9.70 3.42
N ARG A 176 -9.46 -10.78 4.22
CA ARG A 176 -10.69 -11.24 4.84
C ARG A 176 -11.20 -10.26 5.90
N ILE A 177 -10.28 -9.54 6.58
CA ILE A 177 -10.64 -8.49 7.54
C ILE A 177 -11.15 -7.26 6.78
N GLU A 178 -10.46 -6.85 5.72
CA GLU A 178 -10.88 -5.75 4.85
C GLU A 178 -12.28 -6.02 4.26
N ALA A 179 -12.52 -7.23 3.79
CA ALA A 179 -13.81 -7.67 3.27
C ALA A 179 -14.95 -7.54 4.31
N LYS A 180 -14.68 -7.96 5.55
CA LYS A 180 -15.64 -7.79 6.67
C LYS A 180 -15.93 -6.31 6.96
N HIS A 181 -14.90 -5.46 6.94
CA HIS A 181 -15.08 -4.02 7.14
C HIS A 181 -15.89 -3.39 6.01
N GLN A 182 -15.63 -3.77 4.74
CA GLN A 182 -16.38 -3.31 3.58
C GLN A 182 -17.87 -3.71 3.66
N GLU A 183 -18.15 -4.97 4.01
CA GLU A 183 -19.53 -5.46 4.13
C GLU A 183 -20.26 -4.78 5.29
N ASN A 184 -19.62 -4.62 6.46
CA ASN A 184 -20.18 -3.87 7.58
C ASN A 184 -20.48 -2.40 7.20
N TYR A 185 -19.60 -1.79 6.41
CA TYR A 185 -19.80 -0.42 5.92
C TYR A 185 -20.99 -0.37 4.95
N ARG A 186 -21.06 -1.30 3.98
CA ARG A 186 -22.15 -1.42 3.02
C ARG A 186 -23.51 -1.54 3.68
N GLN A 187 -23.61 -2.33 4.77
CA GLN A 187 -24.85 -2.52 5.51
C GLN A 187 -25.29 -1.31 6.33
N LYS A 188 -24.34 -0.47 6.76
CA LYS A 188 -24.62 0.68 7.63
C LYS A 188 -24.85 1.98 6.88
N ILE A 189 -24.34 2.09 5.65
CA ILE A 189 -24.54 3.30 4.84
C ILE A 189 -25.95 3.29 4.24
N PRO A 190 -26.71 4.38 4.40
CA PRO A 190 -27.95 4.56 3.67
C PRO A 190 -27.66 4.65 2.17
N PRO A 191 -28.63 4.25 1.30
CA PRO A 191 -28.47 4.43 -0.14
C PRO A 191 -28.18 5.88 -0.47
N LEU A 192 -27.01 6.16 -1.05
CA LEU A 192 -26.58 7.49 -1.49
C LEU A 192 -26.52 7.49 -3.02
N GLU A 193 -27.10 8.51 -3.66
CA GLU A 193 -27.26 8.57 -5.14
C GLU A 193 -25.95 8.49 -5.93
N ARG A 194 -24.78 8.75 -5.28
CA ARG A 194 -23.48 8.82 -5.96
C ARG A 194 -22.40 7.95 -5.34
N ILE A 195 -22.75 7.14 -4.34
CA ILE A 195 -21.79 6.27 -3.66
C ILE A 195 -22.25 4.82 -3.81
N VAL A 196 -21.42 4.02 -4.45
CA VAL A 196 -21.63 2.58 -4.56
C VAL A 196 -20.53 1.89 -3.75
N VAL A 197 -20.93 1.12 -2.75
CA VAL A 197 -20.03 0.20 -2.04
C VAL A 197 -20.18 -1.16 -2.71
N PRO A 198 -19.13 -1.68 -3.40
CA PRO A 198 -19.23 -2.98 -4.07
C PRO A 198 -19.58 -4.11 -3.09
N GLU A 199 -20.28 -5.10 -3.56
CA GLU A 199 -20.52 -6.33 -2.83
C GLU A 199 -19.23 -7.15 -2.72
N VAL A 200 -19.01 -7.77 -1.57
CA VAL A 200 -17.89 -8.70 -1.37
C VAL A 200 -18.31 -10.10 -1.80
N ILE A 201 -17.50 -10.74 -2.65
CA ILE A 201 -17.69 -12.14 -3.00
C ILE A 201 -17.01 -13.01 -1.93
N SER A 202 -17.73 -13.25 -0.84
CA SER A 202 -17.17 -13.87 0.37
C SER A 202 -16.55 -15.24 0.13
N ASP A 203 -17.17 -16.05 -0.74
CA ASP A 203 -16.68 -17.41 -1.08
C ASP A 203 -15.36 -17.39 -1.84
N LEU A 204 -15.01 -16.24 -2.43
CA LEU A 204 -13.75 -16.04 -3.15
C LEU A 204 -12.74 -15.20 -2.38
N THR A 205 -13.09 -14.70 -1.21
CA THR A 205 -12.19 -13.87 -0.41
C THR A 205 -11.15 -14.74 0.31
N GLN A 206 -9.88 -14.50 0.00
CA GLN A 206 -8.72 -15.17 0.59
C GLN A 206 -7.85 -14.16 1.36
N PRO A 207 -6.88 -14.58 2.19
CA PRO A 207 -6.03 -13.64 2.94
C PRO A 207 -5.28 -12.65 2.06
N THR A 208 -4.93 -13.05 0.83
CA THR A 208 -4.07 -12.27 -0.09
C THR A 208 -4.73 -11.93 -1.44
N VAL A 209 -5.99 -12.36 -1.64
CA VAL A 209 -6.77 -12.10 -2.87
C VAL A 209 -8.21 -11.81 -2.51
#